data_5fcca26046eea14cc527e48ef75141ae
#
_entry.id   5fcca26046eea14cc527e48ef75141ae
#
_cell.length_a   1.000
_cell.length_b   1.000
_cell.length_c   1.000
_cell.angle_alpha   90.00
_cell.angle_beta   90.00
_cell.angle_gamma   90.00
#
_symmetry.space_group_name_H-M   'P 1'
#
loop_
_entity.id
_entity.type
_entity.pdbx_description
1 polymer ?
#
loop_
_entity_poly.entity_id
_entity_poly.type
_entity_poly.pdbx_seq_one_letter_code
_entity_poly.pdbx_strand_id
1 'polypeptide(L)'
;MNGETLPKSFVEGKRFGAMTKNIDAATMLAPVEPFKQYGQCGAWVSDLMPHTGAIADKLCFIKSMYTEQVNHAPAISFMLTGSEMPSRPTLGAWLSYGLGSMNVNLPSYVVMTSVSKGTSCGQIFYDFYWSSGFLPSQYQGVKFRGGGDPVLYLSNPKGVSKEIRRDMMDGLSQLNQLKKNRVGDPEISTRISQYEMAYRMQTSIPELTDLSDEPQHVLEM
;
A
#
# COMPACT_ATOMS: atom_id res chain seq x y z
N MET A 1 -32.87 5.03 14.81
CA MET A 1 -32.71 3.86 13.89
C MET A 1 -31.71 2.80 14.40
N ASN A 2 -30.86 3.10 15.39
CA ASN A 2 -29.96 2.10 15.97
C ASN A 2 -30.75 0.98 16.66
N GLY A 3 -30.49 -0.28 16.32
CA GLY A 3 -31.19 -1.44 16.86
C GLY A 3 -32.54 -1.74 16.20
N GLU A 4 -33.06 -0.88 15.32
CA GLU A 4 -34.28 -1.15 14.56
C GLU A 4 -34.01 -2.19 13.47
N THR A 5 -35.03 -3.00 13.15
CA THR A 5 -34.93 -3.98 12.07
C THR A 5 -34.70 -3.29 10.73
N LEU A 6 -33.82 -3.86 9.93
CA LEU A 6 -33.50 -3.34 8.59
C LEU A 6 -34.75 -3.34 7.70
N PRO A 7 -35.12 -2.21 7.06
CA PRO A 7 -36.28 -2.16 6.18
C PRO A 7 -36.18 -3.17 5.01
N LYS A 8 -37.28 -3.79 4.66
CA LYS A 8 -37.32 -4.81 3.57
C LYS A 8 -36.76 -4.30 2.24
N SER A 9 -36.93 -3.01 1.93
CA SER A 9 -36.37 -2.39 0.72
C SER A 9 -34.85 -2.48 0.59
N PHE A 10 -34.12 -2.71 1.70
CA PHE A 10 -32.68 -2.90 1.69
C PHE A 10 -32.26 -4.35 1.43
N VAL A 11 -33.16 -5.30 1.60
CA VAL A 11 -32.85 -6.74 1.50
C VAL A 11 -33.57 -7.42 0.32
N GLU A 12 -34.74 -6.93 -0.06
CA GLU A 12 -35.56 -7.53 -1.11
C GLU A 12 -34.86 -7.48 -2.47
N GLY A 13 -34.79 -8.61 -3.14
CA GLY A 13 -34.16 -8.75 -4.45
C GLY A 13 -32.63 -8.66 -4.44
N LYS A 14 -31.98 -8.57 -3.27
CA LYS A 14 -30.53 -8.51 -3.16
C LYS A 14 -29.94 -9.85 -2.77
N ARG A 15 -28.76 -10.16 -3.33
CA ARG A 15 -27.96 -11.32 -2.95
C ARG A 15 -27.01 -10.95 -1.83
N PHE A 16 -27.03 -11.71 -0.75
CA PHE A 16 -26.13 -11.56 0.38
C PHE A 16 -25.06 -12.65 0.37
N GLY A 17 -23.90 -12.32 0.92
CA GLY A 17 -22.79 -13.26 1.02
C GLY A 17 -23.10 -14.43 1.97
N ALA A 18 -22.41 -15.54 1.80
CA ALA A 18 -22.58 -16.76 2.60
C ALA A 18 -22.38 -16.55 4.12
N MET A 19 -21.69 -15.50 4.52
CA MET A 19 -21.47 -15.14 5.92
C MET A 19 -22.65 -14.41 6.54
N THR A 20 -23.58 -13.88 5.76
CA THR A 20 -24.78 -13.17 6.22
C THR A 20 -25.90 -14.16 6.44
N LYS A 21 -25.99 -14.69 7.67
CA LYS A 21 -27.08 -15.56 8.09
C LYS A 21 -28.18 -14.71 8.73
N ASN A 22 -29.44 -15.10 8.56
CA ASN A 22 -30.62 -14.46 9.20
C ASN A 22 -30.76 -12.97 8.87
N ILE A 23 -30.70 -12.61 7.59
CA ILE A 23 -30.90 -11.24 7.13
C ILE A 23 -32.24 -10.64 7.58
N ASP A 24 -33.30 -11.48 7.74
CA ASP A 24 -34.60 -11.04 8.22
C ASP A 24 -34.61 -10.54 9.66
N ALA A 25 -33.59 -10.91 10.44
CA ALA A 25 -33.37 -10.44 11.80
C ALA A 25 -32.25 -9.39 11.91
N ALA A 26 -31.74 -8.91 10.78
CA ALA A 26 -30.69 -7.92 10.78
C ALA A 26 -31.19 -6.58 11.35
N THR A 27 -30.44 -5.99 12.24
CA THR A 27 -30.70 -4.68 12.81
C THR A 27 -29.73 -3.64 12.29
N MET A 28 -30.18 -2.39 12.22
CA MET A 28 -29.33 -1.27 11.86
C MET A 28 -28.36 -0.93 12.98
N LEU A 29 -27.13 -0.66 12.64
CA LEU A 29 -26.10 -0.16 13.55
C LEU A 29 -25.84 1.31 13.25
N ALA A 30 -26.01 2.17 14.24
CA ALA A 30 -25.62 3.57 14.10
C ALA A 30 -24.10 3.71 13.98
N PRO A 31 -23.61 4.75 13.28
CA PRO A 31 -22.19 5.04 13.26
C PRO A 31 -21.67 5.35 14.67
N VAL A 32 -20.44 4.99 14.96
CA VAL A 32 -19.76 5.26 16.25
C VAL A 32 -19.63 6.77 16.47
N GLU A 33 -19.26 7.49 15.41
CA GLU A 33 -19.20 8.96 15.40
C GLU A 33 -20.07 9.50 14.27
N PRO A 34 -20.68 10.69 14.43
CA PRO A 34 -21.56 11.26 13.45
C PRO A 34 -20.83 11.53 12.12
N PHE A 35 -21.63 11.56 11.05
CA PHE A 35 -21.17 12.02 9.75
C PHE A 35 -21.66 13.47 9.54
N LYS A 36 -20.81 14.29 8.95
CA LYS A 36 -21.17 15.63 8.49
C LYS A 36 -20.62 15.91 7.10
N GLN A 37 -21.15 16.95 6.46
CA GLN A 37 -20.68 17.37 5.16
C GLN A 37 -19.42 18.22 5.29
N TYR A 38 -18.45 17.95 4.43
CA TYR A 38 -17.18 18.66 4.34
C TYR A 38 -16.95 19.19 2.93
N GLY A 39 -16.21 20.31 2.85
CA GLY A 39 -15.81 20.96 1.61
C GLY A 39 -16.98 21.55 0.83
N GLN A 40 -16.66 22.14 -0.32
CA GLN A 40 -17.65 22.64 -1.28
C GLN A 40 -18.38 21.49 -2.00
N CYS A 41 -17.71 20.34 -2.15
CA CYS A 41 -18.30 19.13 -2.73
C CYS A 41 -19.38 18.49 -1.85
N GLY A 42 -19.51 18.91 -0.58
CA GLY A 42 -20.51 18.38 0.35
C GLY A 42 -20.35 16.89 0.66
N ALA A 43 -19.13 16.37 0.61
CA ALA A 43 -18.86 14.97 0.88
C ALA A 43 -19.17 14.62 2.35
N TRP A 44 -19.92 13.52 2.55
CA TRP A 44 -20.18 12.99 3.89
C TRP A 44 -18.96 12.22 4.41
N VAL A 45 -18.34 12.72 5.47
CA VAL A 45 -17.19 12.08 6.14
C VAL A 45 -17.49 11.98 7.63
N SER A 46 -17.08 10.87 8.25
CA SER A 46 -17.21 10.67 9.70
C SER A 46 -16.27 11.59 10.47
N ASP A 47 -16.70 12.04 11.65
CA ASP A 47 -15.86 12.79 12.58
C ASP A 47 -14.67 12.01 13.13
N LEU A 48 -14.61 10.68 12.87
CA LEU A 48 -13.39 9.86 13.07
C LEU A 48 -12.25 10.24 12.12
N MET A 49 -12.54 10.93 11.01
CA MET A 49 -11.54 11.27 9.98
C MET A 49 -11.55 12.79 9.68
N PRO A 50 -11.31 13.65 10.69
CA PRO A 50 -11.43 15.10 10.51
C PRO A 50 -10.43 15.66 9.49
N HIS A 51 -9.21 15.14 9.46
CA HIS A 51 -8.18 15.57 8.49
C HIS A 51 -8.52 15.16 7.05
N THR A 52 -9.09 13.97 6.87
CA THR A 52 -9.62 13.53 5.55
C THR A 52 -10.79 14.44 5.12
N GLY A 53 -11.67 14.79 6.05
CA GLY A 53 -12.74 15.74 5.81
C GLY A 53 -12.24 17.13 5.37
N ALA A 54 -11.17 17.63 6.00
CA ALA A 54 -10.59 18.93 5.68
C ALA A 54 -10.07 19.04 4.23
N ILE A 55 -9.72 17.93 3.60
CA ILE A 55 -9.26 17.88 2.21
C ILE A 55 -10.28 17.26 1.24
N ALA A 56 -11.56 17.18 1.64
CA ALA A 56 -12.59 16.48 0.88
C ALA A 56 -12.71 16.96 -0.58
N ASP A 57 -12.54 18.27 -0.83
CA ASP A 57 -12.57 18.84 -2.18
C ASP A 57 -11.41 18.38 -3.10
N LYS A 58 -10.37 17.79 -2.53
CA LYS A 58 -9.22 17.22 -3.27
C LYS A 58 -9.33 15.72 -3.47
N LEU A 59 -10.40 15.09 -3.00
CA LEU A 59 -10.60 13.64 -3.01
C LEU A 59 -11.68 13.24 -4.02
N CYS A 60 -11.49 12.07 -4.62
CA CYS A 60 -12.50 11.41 -5.42
C CYS A 60 -13.14 10.27 -4.60
N PHE A 61 -14.44 10.41 -4.29
CA PHE A 61 -15.20 9.42 -3.52
C PHE A 61 -15.93 8.45 -4.45
N ILE A 62 -15.39 7.23 -4.63
CA ILE A 62 -16.04 6.19 -5.42
C ILE A 62 -16.90 5.33 -4.50
N LYS A 63 -18.22 5.59 -4.48
CA LYS A 63 -19.17 4.95 -3.55
C LYS A 63 -19.76 3.65 -4.08
N SER A 64 -19.53 3.29 -5.34
CA SER A 64 -20.11 2.14 -6.02
C SER A 64 -19.20 0.91 -6.10
N MET A 65 -18.09 0.90 -5.36
CA MET A 65 -17.19 -0.25 -5.34
C MET A 65 -17.84 -1.44 -4.64
N TYR A 66 -17.76 -2.61 -5.29
CA TYR A 66 -18.26 -3.87 -4.73
C TYR A 66 -17.39 -5.05 -5.17
N THR A 67 -17.54 -6.17 -4.51
CA THR A 67 -16.93 -7.44 -4.89
C THR A 67 -17.90 -8.59 -4.62
N GLU A 68 -17.85 -9.64 -5.42
CA GLU A 68 -18.55 -10.90 -5.18
C GLU A 68 -17.87 -11.78 -4.12
N GLN A 69 -16.63 -11.42 -3.73
CA GLN A 69 -15.84 -12.22 -2.81
C GLN A 69 -16.24 -11.98 -1.36
N VAL A 70 -16.54 -13.07 -0.68
CA VAL A 70 -16.80 -13.08 0.77
C VAL A 70 -15.51 -13.04 1.57
N ASN A 71 -14.44 -13.64 1.04
CA ASN A 71 -13.14 -13.71 1.70
C ASN A 71 -12.31 -12.46 1.39
N HIS A 72 -11.64 -11.93 2.41
CA HIS A 72 -10.84 -10.70 2.33
C HIS A 72 -9.70 -10.79 1.31
N ALA A 73 -8.94 -11.89 1.30
CA ALA A 73 -7.77 -12.01 0.44
C ALA A 73 -8.08 -11.88 -1.07
N PRO A 74 -9.02 -12.64 -1.65
CA PRO A 74 -9.38 -12.47 -3.05
C PRO A 74 -10.10 -11.13 -3.31
N ALA A 75 -10.87 -10.60 -2.35
CA ALA A 75 -11.52 -9.30 -2.50
C ALA A 75 -10.51 -8.15 -2.60
N ILE A 76 -9.48 -8.17 -1.74
CA ILE A 76 -8.38 -7.19 -1.76
C ILE A 76 -7.56 -7.36 -3.06
N SER A 77 -7.26 -8.60 -3.46
CA SER A 77 -6.58 -8.86 -4.72
C SER A 77 -7.35 -8.27 -5.90
N PHE A 78 -8.65 -8.50 -5.96
CA PHE A 78 -9.52 -7.93 -7.00
C PHE A 78 -9.50 -6.40 -7.02
N MET A 79 -9.61 -5.76 -5.84
CA MET A 79 -9.56 -4.30 -5.72
C MET A 79 -8.23 -3.71 -6.20
N LEU A 80 -7.12 -4.38 -5.92
CA LEU A 80 -5.78 -3.88 -6.22
C LEU A 80 -5.31 -4.20 -7.66
N THR A 81 -5.82 -5.25 -8.28
CA THR A 81 -5.30 -5.79 -9.54
C THR A 81 -6.34 -6.01 -10.63
N GLY A 82 -7.63 -5.92 -10.29
CA GLY A 82 -8.73 -6.34 -11.17
C GLY A 82 -8.85 -7.86 -11.33
N SER A 83 -8.19 -8.65 -10.47
CA SER A 83 -8.24 -10.12 -10.48
C SER A 83 -8.29 -10.67 -9.06
N GLU A 84 -9.14 -11.67 -8.83
CA GLU A 84 -9.22 -12.37 -7.55
C GLU A 84 -7.99 -13.24 -7.27
N MET A 85 -7.29 -13.63 -8.33
CA MET A 85 -6.08 -14.44 -8.27
C MET A 85 -4.85 -13.55 -8.25
N PRO A 86 -3.88 -13.80 -7.36
CA PRO A 86 -2.56 -13.16 -7.42
C PRO A 86 -1.91 -13.43 -8.79
N SER A 87 -1.07 -12.56 -9.27
CA SER A 87 -0.22 -12.66 -10.45
C SER A 87 -0.28 -11.45 -11.38
N ARG A 88 -1.28 -10.61 -11.23
CA ARG A 88 -1.39 -9.38 -12.01
C ARG A 88 -0.70 -8.22 -11.29
N PRO A 89 -0.18 -7.23 -12.04
CA PRO A 89 0.37 -6.02 -11.42
C PRO A 89 -0.69 -5.28 -10.63
N THR A 90 -0.31 -4.78 -9.48
CA THR A 90 -1.16 -3.93 -8.65
C THR A 90 -1.27 -2.52 -9.25
N LEU A 91 -2.27 -1.75 -8.81
CA LEU A 91 -2.45 -0.37 -9.26
C LEU A 91 -1.18 0.47 -9.07
N GLY A 92 -0.49 0.34 -7.93
CA GLY A 92 0.77 1.05 -7.69
C GLY A 92 1.89 0.64 -8.65
N ALA A 93 1.97 -0.64 -9.01
CA ALA A 93 2.92 -1.13 -10.00
C ALA A 93 2.63 -0.56 -11.40
N TRP A 94 1.36 -0.50 -11.80
CA TRP A 94 0.94 0.12 -13.06
C TRP A 94 1.23 1.62 -13.11
N LEU A 95 0.97 2.35 -12.03
CA LEU A 95 1.29 3.77 -11.92
C LEU A 95 2.80 4.01 -12.02
N SER A 96 3.59 3.22 -11.33
CA SER A 96 5.06 3.27 -11.41
C SER A 96 5.57 2.99 -12.83
N TYR A 97 4.99 1.99 -13.50
CA TYR A 97 5.35 1.63 -14.88
C TYR A 97 4.98 2.72 -15.88
N GLY A 98 3.76 3.27 -15.78
CA GLY A 98 3.23 4.21 -16.77
C GLY A 98 3.68 5.66 -16.57
N LEU A 99 3.84 6.10 -15.32
CA LEU A 99 4.17 7.49 -14.97
C LEU A 99 5.63 7.68 -14.53
N GLY A 100 6.31 6.60 -14.12
CA GLY A 100 7.63 6.69 -13.54
C GLY A 100 7.65 7.35 -12.16
N SER A 101 8.78 7.96 -11.81
CA SER A 101 8.97 8.70 -10.57
C SER A 101 9.78 9.96 -10.82
N MET A 102 9.41 11.05 -10.17
CA MET A 102 10.22 12.27 -10.11
C MET A 102 11.42 12.14 -9.15
N ASN A 103 11.38 11.15 -8.26
CA ASN A 103 12.44 10.88 -7.30
C ASN A 103 13.29 9.70 -7.79
N VAL A 104 14.61 9.88 -7.78
CA VAL A 104 15.60 8.87 -8.22
C VAL A 104 16.23 8.10 -7.05
N ASN A 105 16.01 8.55 -5.82
CA ASN A 105 16.67 8.00 -4.61
C ASN A 105 15.72 7.20 -3.72
N LEU A 106 14.42 7.22 -4.01
CA LEU A 106 13.38 6.50 -3.28
C LEU A 106 12.56 5.65 -4.25
N PRO A 107 11.96 4.55 -3.78
CA PRO A 107 11.08 3.76 -4.62
C PRO A 107 9.85 4.59 -5.06
N SER A 108 9.41 4.39 -6.28
CA SER A 108 8.22 5.05 -6.83
C SER A 108 6.91 4.56 -6.22
N TYR A 109 6.92 3.34 -5.65
CA TYR A 109 5.78 2.72 -5.03
C TYR A 109 6.13 2.30 -3.60
N VAL A 110 5.67 3.09 -2.65
CA VAL A 110 5.85 2.84 -1.20
C VAL A 110 4.58 2.25 -0.62
N VAL A 111 4.74 1.26 0.24
CA VAL A 111 3.64 0.60 0.93
C VAL A 111 3.80 0.81 2.43
N MET A 112 2.76 1.34 3.05
CA MET A 112 2.67 1.50 4.50
C MET A 112 1.49 0.69 5.01
N THR A 113 1.72 -0.13 6.03
CA THR A 113 0.66 -0.90 6.68
C THR A 113 0.42 -0.35 8.07
N SER A 114 -0.84 -0.02 8.37
CA SER A 114 -1.21 0.37 9.73
C SER A 114 -1.06 -0.83 10.68
N VAL A 115 -0.57 -0.55 11.89
CA VAL A 115 -0.53 -1.54 12.98
C VAL A 115 -1.66 -1.21 13.94
N SER A 116 -2.68 -2.04 13.99
CA SER A 116 -3.74 -1.92 14.99
C SER A 116 -3.30 -2.56 16.30
N LYS A 117 -3.56 -1.90 17.43
CA LYS A 117 -3.44 -2.49 18.77
C LYS A 117 -4.66 -3.33 19.16
N GLY A 118 -5.69 -3.36 18.32
CA GLY A 118 -6.89 -4.14 18.55
C GLY A 118 -6.77 -5.60 18.13
N THR A 119 -7.76 -6.40 18.48
CA THR A 119 -7.91 -7.77 17.97
C THR A 119 -8.12 -7.70 16.47
N SER A 120 -7.15 -8.18 15.70
CA SER A 120 -7.33 -8.30 14.25
C SER A 120 -8.39 -9.37 13.97
N CYS A 121 -9.18 -9.18 12.94
CA CYS A 121 -10.05 -10.23 12.41
C CYS A 121 -9.28 -11.31 11.64
N GLY A 122 -7.98 -11.49 11.92
CA GLY A 122 -7.12 -12.45 11.24
C GLY A 122 -6.70 -12.02 9.83
N GLN A 123 -6.81 -10.73 9.51
CA GLN A 123 -6.33 -10.23 8.22
C GLN A 123 -4.81 -10.33 8.14
N ILE A 124 -4.34 -11.00 7.12
CA ILE A 124 -2.92 -11.12 6.79
C ILE A 124 -2.65 -10.23 5.59
N PHE A 125 -1.65 -9.36 5.70
CA PHE A 125 -1.16 -8.58 4.57
C PHE A 125 -0.12 -9.41 3.84
N TYR A 126 -0.51 -9.95 2.69
CA TYR A 126 0.36 -10.75 1.84
C TYR A 126 1.20 -9.84 0.92
N ASP A 127 2.44 -10.24 0.67
CA ASP A 127 3.35 -9.47 -0.19
C ASP A 127 2.86 -9.32 -1.63
N PHE A 128 1.98 -10.22 -2.10
CA PHE A 128 1.40 -10.09 -3.43
C PHE A 128 0.41 -8.90 -3.56
N TYR A 129 -0.03 -8.27 -2.47
CA TYR A 129 -0.88 -7.09 -2.52
C TYR A 129 -0.17 -5.83 -3.06
N TRP A 130 1.16 -5.87 -3.15
CA TRP A 130 1.95 -4.81 -3.77
C TRP A 130 2.94 -5.34 -4.81
N SER A 131 2.64 -6.49 -5.35
CA SER A 131 3.46 -7.16 -6.36
C SER A 131 3.42 -6.43 -7.69
N SER A 132 4.53 -6.52 -8.43
CA SER A 132 4.61 -6.11 -9.83
C SER A 132 3.93 -7.08 -10.80
N GLY A 133 3.50 -8.28 -10.33
CA GLY A 133 2.89 -9.30 -11.17
C GLY A 133 3.82 -9.70 -12.33
N PHE A 134 3.33 -9.57 -13.57
CA PHE A 134 4.12 -9.85 -14.78
C PHE A 134 4.97 -8.65 -15.28
N LEU A 135 4.85 -7.48 -14.62
CA LEU A 135 5.80 -6.38 -14.89
C LEU A 135 7.15 -6.67 -14.23
N PRO A 136 8.24 -6.06 -14.74
CA PRO A 136 9.55 -6.17 -14.09
C PRO A 136 9.51 -5.84 -12.60
N SER A 137 10.28 -6.57 -11.80
CA SER A 137 10.24 -6.48 -10.35
C SER A 137 10.67 -5.11 -9.77
N GLN A 138 11.28 -4.25 -10.56
CA GLN A 138 11.58 -2.85 -10.19
C GLN A 138 10.32 -2.00 -9.90
N TYR A 139 9.15 -2.42 -10.39
CA TYR A 139 7.87 -1.74 -10.17
C TYR A 139 7.09 -2.29 -8.97
N GLN A 140 7.66 -3.25 -8.25
CA GLN A 140 7.07 -3.78 -7.03
C GLN A 140 7.07 -2.74 -5.92
N GLY A 141 6.02 -2.74 -5.10
CA GLY A 141 5.94 -1.88 -3.92
C GLY A 141 6.98 -2.25 -2.86
N VAL A 142 7.59 -1.24 -2.27
CA VAL A 142 8.55 -1.38 -1.17
C VAL A 142 7.85 -1.06 0.13
N LYS A 143 7.79 -2.06 1.03
CA LYS A 143 7.13 -1.90 2.31
C LYS A 143 8.02 -1.13 3.30
N PHE A 144 7.49 -0.01 3.78
CA PHE A 144 8.09 0.75 4.88
C PHE A 144 7.46 0.31 6.20
N ARG A 145 8.30 0.25 7.23
CA ARG A 145 7.92 -0.19 8.57
C ARG A 145 7.75 1.02 9.48
N GLY A 146 6.75 0.96 10.36
CA GLY A 146 6.47 2.03 11.32
C GLY A 146 7.38 2.04 12.57
N GLY A 147 8.43 1.22 12.62
CA GLY A 147 9.37 1.20 13.74
C GLY A 147 10.62 0.38 13.42
N GLY A 148 11.74 0.71 14.06
CA GLY A 148 13.07 0.20 13.73
C GLY A 148 13.56 0.73 12.39
N ASP A 149 14.37 -0.05 11.66
CA ASP A 149 14.76 0.32 10.30
C ASP A 149 13.53 0.41 9.41
N PRO A 150 13.26 1.55 8.76
CA PRO A 150 12.07 1.74 7.90
C PRO A 150 11.99 0.71 6.77
N VAL A 151 13.12 0.30 6.24
CA VAL A 151 13.26 -0.79 5.26
C VAL A 151 14.25 -1.82 5.79
N LEU A 152 13.92 -3.11 5.66
CA LEU A 152 14.81 -4.18 6.11
C LEU A 152 16.15 -4.16 5.39
N TYR A 153 17.22 -4.41 6.14
CA TYR A 153 18.60 -4.48 5.63
C TYR A 153 19.10 -3.18 4.98
N LEU A 154 18.55 -2.05 5.39
CA LEU A 154 18.98 -0.75 4.88
C LEU A 154 20.38 -0.40 5.36
N SER A 155 20.68 -0.62 6.64
CA SER A 155 21.97 -0.35 7.23
C SER A 155 23.05 -1.36 6.81
N ASN A 156 24.30 -0.91 6.73
CA ASN A 156 25.41 -1.81 6.45
C ASN A 156 25.67 -2.74 7.64
N PRO A 157 26.08 -3.99 7.38
CA PRO A 157 26.58 -4.86 8.44
C PRO A 157 27.78 -4.26 9.17
N LYS A 158 27.97 -4.65 10.43
CA LYS A 158 29.12 -4.19 11.21
C LYS A 158 30.43 -4.49 10.48
N GLY A 159 31.29 -3.46 10.35
CA GLY A 159 32.57 -3.56 9.66
C GLY A 159 32.54 -3.29 8.15
N VAL A 160 31.37 -3.03 7.57
CA VAL A 160 31.24 -2.63 6.17
C VAL A 160 31.01 -1.12 6.09
N SER A 161 32.03 -0.38 5.61
CA SER A 161 31.90 1.05 5.35
C SER A 161 31.08 1.35 4.10
N LYS A 162 30.72 2.64 3.88
CA LYS A 162 30.01 3.06 2.67
C LYS A 162 30.82 2.80 1.40
N GLU A 163 32.14 3.00 1.48
CA GLU A 163 33.08 2.79 0.38
C GLU A 163 33.15 1.30 0.01
N ILE A 164 33.38 0.43 1.01
CA ILE A 164 33.36 -1.03 0.81
C ILE A 164 32.03 -1.47 0.19
N ARG A 165 30.92 -0.92 0.67
CA ARG A 165 29.58 -1.22 0.11
C ARG A 165 29.48 -0.78 -1.35
N ARG A 166 30.01 0.42 -1.69
CA ARG A 166 30.02 0.90 -3.09
C ARG A 166 30.83 -0.03 -3.98
N ASP A 167 32.03 -0.39 -3.58
CA ASP A 167 32.91 -1.30 -4.34
C ASP A 167 32.22 -2.67 -4.56
N MET A 168 31.54 -3.19 -3.54
CA MET A 168 30.76 -4.41 -3.66
C MET A 168 29.62 -4.28 -4.67
N MET A 169 28.91 -3.15 -4.70
CA MET A 169 27.81 -2.91 -5.65
C MET A 169 28.36 -2.79 -7.08
N ASP A 170 29.48 -2.09 -7.27
CA ASP A 170 30.13 -1.96 -8.57
C ASP A 170 30.61 -3.32 -9.08
N GLY A 171 31.19 -4.16 -8.24
CA GLY A 171 31.60 -5.52 -8.58
C GLY A 171 30.38 -6.40 -8.96
N LEU A 172 29.30 -6.34 -8.19
CA LEU A 172 28.06 -7.06 -8.52
C LEU A 172 27.44 -6.57 -9.83
N SER A 173 27.45 -5.26 -10.08
CA SER A 173 26.95 -4.69 -11.32
C SER A 173 27.74 -5.20 -12.53
N GLN A 174 29.08 -5.23 -12.45
CA GLN A 174 29.95 -5.75 -13.50
C GLN A 174 29.67 -7.24 -13.76
N LEU A 175 29.58 -8.07 -12.70
CA LEU A 175 29.26 -9.49 -12.82
C LEU A 175 27.89 -9.72 -13.46
N ASN A 176 26.90 -8.97 -13.04
CA ASN A 176 25.56 -9.05 -13.62
C ASN A 176 25.55 -8.59 -15.09
N GLN A 177 26.31 -7.57 -15.44
CA GLN A 177 26.43 -7.13 -16.84
C GLN A 177 27.09 -8.20 -17.73
N LEU A 178 28.13 -8.87 -17.24
CA LEU A 178 28.73 -10.02 -17.95
C LEU A 178 27.70 -11.16 -18.12
N LYS A 179 26.93 -11.46 -17.09
CA LYS A 179 25.86 -12.45 -17.16
C LYS A 179 24.78 -12.05 -18.16
N LYS A 180 24.35 -10.78 -18.14
CA LYS A 180 23.37 -10.25 -19.10
C LYS A 180 23.82 -10.40 -20.53
N ASN A 181 25.08 -10.06 -20.82
CA ASN A 181 25.65 -10.18 -22.18
C ASN A 181 25.72 -11.65 -22.65
N ARG A 182 25.86 -12.59 -21.73
CA ARG A 182 25.93 -14.03 -22.00
C ARG A 182 24.54 -14.69 -22.13
N VAL A 183 23.60 -14.32 -21.29
CA VAL A 183 22.29 -15.01 -21.13
C VAL A 183 21.17 -14.25 -21.84
N GLY A 184 21.28 -12.90 -21.91
CA GLY A 184 20.26 -12.05 -22.54
C GLY A 184 18.99 -11.82 -21.72
N ASP A 185 18.94 -12.28 -20.46
CA ASP A 185 17.74 -12.13 -19.59
C ASP A 185 17.56 -10.67 -19.15
N PRO A 186 16.46 -10.01 -19.52
CA PRO A 186 16.19 -8.61 -19.16
C PRO A 186 16.05 -8.39 -17.65
N GLU A 187 15.67 -9.41 -16.86
CA GLU A 187 15.52 -9.32 -15.40
C GLU A 187 16.87 -9.05 -14.71
N ILE A 188 17.99 -9.37 -15.36
CA ILE A 188 19.32 -9.00 -14.84
C ILE A 188 19.50 -7.49 -14.76
N SER A 189 18.98 -6.74 -15.73
CA SER A 189 18.98 -5.27 -15.69
C SER A 189 18.14 -4.73 -14.54
N THR A 190 16.99 -5.32 -14.30
CA THR A 190 16.12 -4.99 -13.18
C THR A 190 16.83 -5.20 -11.84
N ARG A 191 17.56 -6.30 -11.65
CA ARG A 191 18.36 -6.54 -10.44
C ARG A 191 19.45 -5.51 -10.22
N ILE A 192 20.17 -5.11 -11.30
CA ILE A 192 21.17 -4.04 -11.19
C ILE A 192 20.51 -2.75 -10.69
N SER A 193 19.38 -2.37 -11.29
CA SER A 193 18.63 -1.17 -10.87
C SER A 193 18.12 -1.26 -9.42
N GLN A 194 17.69 -2.43 -8.98
CA GLN A 194 17.24 -2.65 -7.60
C GLN A 194 18.40 -2.51 -6.59
N TYR A 195 19.57 -3.03 -6.89
CA TYR A 195 20.75 -2.87 -6.03
C TYR A 195 21.19 -1.41 -5.94
N GLU A 196 21.19 -0.68 -7.05
CA GLU A 196 21.47 0.76 -7.05
C GLU A 196 20.42 1.55 -6.25
N MET A 197 19.15 1.22 -6.40
CA MET A 197 18.08 1.84 -5.59
C MET A 197 18.29 1.57 -4.10
N ALA A 198 18.54 0.31 -3.72
CA ALA A 198 18.78 -0.05 -2.32
C ALA A 198 19.97 0.71 -1.71
N TYR A 199 21.04 0.92 -2.49
CA TYR A 199 22.20 1.71 -2.06
C TYR A 199 21.82 3.20 -1.83
N ARG A 200 21.08 3.81 -2.76
CA ARG A 200 20.62 5.20 -2.63
C ARG A 200 19.69 5.39 -1.44
N MET A 201 18.81 4.43 -1.20
CA MET A 201 17.89 4.43 -0.06
C MET A 201 18.60 4.47 1.29
N GLN A 202 19.83 3.93 1.40
CA GLN A 202 20.62 3.98 2.64
C GLN A 202 20.88 5.40 3.15
N THR A 203 20.94 6.38 2.24
CA THR A 203 21.12 7.79 2.62
C THR A 203 19.78 8.51 2.72
N SER A 204 18.89 8.29 1.74
CA SER A 204 17.66 9.08 1.62
C SER A 204 16.54 8.67 2.59
N ILE A 205 16.48 7.40 3.00
CA ILE A 205 15.43 6.96 3.93
C ILE A 205 15.65 7.47 5.37
N PRO A 206 16.86 7.42 5.95
CA PRO A 206 17.07 8.02 7.26
C PRO A 206 16.72 9.51 7.31
N GLU A 207 17.07 10.27 6.27
CA GLU A 207 16.70 11.68 6.13
C GLU A 207 15.17 11.87 6.04
N LEU A 208 14.49 11.06 5.24
CA LEU A 208 13.03 11.09 5.07
C LEU A 208 12.28 10.76 6.37
N THR A 209 12.82 9.88 7.19
CA THR A 209 12.17 9.39 8.41
C THR A 209 12.59 10.11 9.67
N ASP A 210 13.52 11.05 9.59
CA ASP A 210 13.88 11.94 10.68
C ASP A 210 12.83 13.03 10.81
N LEU A 211 12.08 12.99 11.90
CA LEU A 211 11.01 13.96 12.22
C LEU A 211 11.49 15.04 13.20
N SER A 212 12.77 15.11 13.51
CA SER A 212 13.29 16.03 14.53
C SER A 212 13.08 17.50 14.18
N ASP A 213 13.07 17.83 12.90
CA ASP A 213 12.90 19.20 12.39
C ASP A 213 11.44 19.53 12.00
N GLU A 214 10.51 18.56 12.17
CA GLU A 214 9.12 18.79 11.81
C GLU A 214 8.42 19.75 12.80
N PRO A 215 7.62 20.70 12.29
CA PRO A 215 6.85 21.61 13.14
C PRO A 215 5.86 20.84 14.03
N GLN A 216 5.65 21.32 15.26
CA GLN A 216 4.78 20.68 16.25
C GLN A 216 3.38 20.38 15.71
N HIS A 217 2.79 21.28 14.91
CA HIS A 217 1.46 21.07 14.32
C HIS A 217 1.40 19.92 13.32
N VAL A 218 2.52 19.53 12.71
CA VAL A 218 2.63 18.35 11.83
C VAL A 218 2.71 17.08 12.67
N LEU A 219 3.46 17.11 13.78
CA LEU A 219 3.59 15.98 14.69
C LEU A 219 2.30 15.64 15.44
N GLU A 220 1.39 16.61 15.58
CA GLU A 220 0.08 16.48 16.25
C GLU A 220 -1.06 16.05 15.31
N MET A 221 -0.81 15.89 14.01
CA MET A 221 -1.79 15.40 13.02
C MET A 221 -1.98 13.89 13.09
#